data_da48d51a991bfc47ba13979c6273ba1f
#
_entry.id   da48d51a991bfc47ba13979c6273ba1f
#
_cell.length_a   1.000
_cell.length_b   1.000
_cell.length_c   1.000
_cell.angle_alpha   90.00
_cell.angle_beta   90.00
_cell.angle_gamma   90.00
#
_symmetry.space_group_name_H-M   'P 1'
#
loop_
_entity.id
_entity.type
_entity.pdbx_description
1 polymer ?
#
loop_
_entity_poly.entity_id
_entity_poly.type
_entity_poly.pdbx_seq_one_letter_code
_entity_poly.pdbx_strand_id
1 'polypeptide(L)'
;YKRQGCAFEEVTAFSPKSGGAPANVCGAFTILGGSSKFITQLGDDPFGRKIAGDLARAGIDTSLVSFTDKANTALAFVSLENDGNRTFSFYRKPSADMLFSAEQVKEEWFEDAYALHFCSVSLGDFPMKDAHKKAIAYARQKGAMISFDPNLRFPLWNDKKALHDTVNEFIPMADIVKISDEELGFITGENDIKAALPKLFTGNVKLVIYTCGSEGAYAFTKNAQAFAESEKVKAVDTTGAGDGFIGSFLYALKTLNVTAESLCDLDNAQLERCIAFSNKFCGESVKHQGAICLLYTSDAADDTP
;
A
#
# COMPACT_ATOMS: atom_id res chain seq x y z
N TYR A 1 -2.86 -23.33 -11.02
CA TYR A 1 -2.18 -23.40 -12.33
C TYR A 1 -2.46 -22.12 -13.08
N LYS A 2 -1.49 -21.22 -13.18
CA LYS A 2 -1.54 -20.09 -14.11
C LYS A 2 -1.20 -20.65 -15.50
N ARG A 3 -2.16 -20.78 -16.41
CA ARG A 3 -1.84 -20.82 -17.84
C ARG A 3 -1.51 -19.39 -18.23
N GLN A 4 -0.24 -19.12 -18.52
CA GLN A 4 0.18 -17.89 -19.19
C GLN A 4 -0.31 -17.97 -20.65
N GLY A 5 -0.84 -16.87 -21.17
CA GLY A 5 -1.11 -16.74 -22.58
C GLY A 5 -2.43 -17.31 -23.09
N CYS A 6 -3.49 -17.31 -22.28
CA CYS A 6 -4.85 -17.59 -22.75
C CYS A 6 -5.77 -16.40 -22.46
N ALA A 7 -6.82 -16.25 -23.29
CA ALA A 7 -7.86 -15.28 -23.03
C ALA A 7 -8.54 -15.56 -21.67
N PHE A 8 -9.06 -14.52 -21.01
CA PHE A 8 -9.65 -14.64 -19.68
C PHE A 8 -10.78 -15.68 -19.64
N GLU A 9 -11.55 -15.77 -20.74
CA GLU A 9 -12.66 -16.70 -20.93
C GLU A 9 -12.22 -18.18 -21.02
N GLU A 10 -10.95 -18.42 -21.33
CA GLU A 10 -10.36 -19.76 -21.43
C GLU A 10 -9.76 -20.26 -20.11
N VAL A 11 -9.73 -19.40 -19.08
CA VAL A 11 -9.16 -19.77 -17.78
C VAL A 11 -10.09 -20.74 -17.07
N THR A 12 -9.62 -21.95 -16.82
CA THR A 12 -10.38 -23.03 -16.18
C THR A 12 -10.25 -23.10 -14.66
N ALA A 13 -9.24 -22.41 -14.07
CA ALA A 13 -9.02 -22.39 -12.64
C ALA A 13 -8.25 -21.15 -12.21
N PHE A 14 -8.61 -20.59 -11.05
CA PHE A 14 -7.93 -19.50 -10.38
C PHE A 14 -7.34 -19.97 -9.05
N SER A 15 -6.12 -19.54 -8.75
CA SER A 15 -5.52 -19.75 -7.44
C SER A 15 -5.86 -18.58 -6.52
N PRO A 16 -6.54 -18.79 -5.38
CA PRO A 16 -6.86 -17.71 -4.47
C PRO A 16 -5.61 -17.20 -3.77
N LYS A 17 -5.43 -15.88 -3.77
CA LYS A 17 -4.39 -15.17 -3.02
C LYS A 17 -5.04 -14.02 -2.27
N SER A 18 -4.78 -13.91 -0.99
CA SER A 18 -5.12 -12.70 -0.22
C SER A 18 -4.13 -11.60 -0.59
N GLY A 19 -4.62 -10.37 -0.70
CA GLY A 19 -3.82 -9.22 -1.12
C GLY A 19 -4.61 -7.93 -0.93
N GLY A 20 -4.11 -6.89 -1.55
CA GLY A 20 -4.60 -5.52 -1.41
C GLY A 20 -3.48 -4.62 -0.90
N ALA A 21 -3.28 -3.45 -1.53
CA ALA A 21 -2.12 -2.61 -1.26
C ALA A 21 -1.91 -2.33 0.23
N PRO A 22 -2.89 -1.83 1.02
CA PRO A 22 -2.67 -1.59 2.44
C PRO A 22 -2.37 -2.87 3.25
N ALA A 23 -2.94 -4.02 2.87
CA ALA A 23 -2.64 -5.29 3.53
C ALA A 23 -1.19 -5.74 3.26
N ASN A 24 -0.68 -5.50 2.05
CA ASN A 24 0.71 -5.78 1.70
C ASN A 24 1.67 -4.88 2.49
N VAL A 25 1.32 -3.62 2.71
CA VAL A 25 2.09 -2.68 3.56
C VAL A 25 2.15 -3.18 5.00
N CYS A 26 1.00 -3.58 5.57
CA CYS A 26 0.94 -4.20 6.89
C CYS A 26 1.83 -5.45 6.95
N GLY A 27 1.73 -6.32 5.94
CA GLY A 27 2.54 -7.53 5.84
C GLY A 27 4.04 -7.25 5.85
N ALA A 28 4.50 -6.31 5.01
CA ALA A 28 5.91 -5.91 4.95
C ALA A 28 6.41 -5.35 6.29
N PHE A 29 5.62 -4.52 6.95
CA PHE A 29 5.95 -3.96 8.25
C PHE A 29 6.00 -5.04 9.35
N THR A 30 5.06 -5.99 9.31
CA THR A 30 4.96 -7.07 10.31
C THR A 30 6.10 -8.08 10.19
N ILE A 31 6.46 -8.52 8.99
CA ILE A 31 7.55 -9.49 8.80
C ILE A 31 8.91 -8.96 9.24
N LEU A 32 9.09 -7.64 9.21
CA LEU A 32 10.29 -6.97 9.71
C LEU A 32 10.33 -6.85 11.24
N GLY A 33 9.30 -7.33 11.95
CA GLY A 33 9.20 -7.27 13.41
C GLY A 33 8.35 -6.10 13.93
N GLY A 34 7.64 -5.39 13.06
CA GLY A 34 6.66 -4.39 13.45
C GLY A 34 5.34 -5.02 13.89
N SER A 35 4.49 -4.23 14.55
CA SER A 35 3.11 -4.59 14.89
C SER A 35 2.17 -3.77 14.00
N SER A 36 1.24 -4.42 13.32
CA SER A 36 0.27 -3.75 12.46
C SER A 36 -1.16 -4.20 12.75
N LYS A 37 -2.12 -3.28 12.62
CA LYS A 37 -3.56 -3.53 12.66
C LYS A 37 -4.16 -3.19 11.31
N PHE A 38 -5.13 -3.97 10.87
CA PHE A 38 -5.80 -3.74 9.59
C PHE A 38 -7.24 -3.28 9.80
N ILE A 39 -7.55 -2.06 9.36
CA ILE A 39 -8.88 -1.48 9.44
C ILE A 39 -9.56 -1.68 8.08
N THR A 40 -10.62 -2.47 8.02
CA THR A 40 -11.41 -2.69 6.81
C THR A 40 -12.77 -3.32 7.14
N GLN A 41 -13.61 -3.46 6.12
CA GLN A 41 -14.82 -4.25 6.17
C GLN A 41 -14.81 -5.30 5.07
N LEU A 42 -15.10 -6.53 5.43
CA LEU A 42 -15.22 -7.67 4.53
C LEU A 42 -16.67 -8.15 4.47
N GLY A 43 -17.03 -8.85 3.41
CA GLY A 43 -18.30 -9.56 3.37
C GLY A 43 -18.33 -10.70 4.38
N ASP A 44 -19.49 -10.97 4.97
CA ASP A 44 -19.70 -12.18 5.77
C ASP A 44 -19.87 -13.39 4.84
N ASP A 45 -18.83 -13.67 4.08
CA ASP A 45 -18.74 -14.71 3.06
C ASP A 45 -17.45 -15.54 3.22
N PRO A 46 -17.31 -16.67 2.52
CA PRO A 46 -16.10 -17.49 2.59
C PRO A 46 -14.80 -16.78 2.22
N PHE A 47 -14.86 -15.78 1.31
CA PHE A 47 -13.69 -15.02 0.89
C PHE A 47 -13.25 -14.03 1.98
N GLY A 48 -14.22 -13.36 2.62
CA GLY A 48 -13.94 -12.46 3.74
C GLY A 48 -13.29 -13.20 4.90
N ARG A 49 -13.86 -14.35 5.29
CA ARG A 49 -13.28 -15.21 6.34
C ARG A 49 -11.90 -15.72 5.98
N LYS A 50 -11.68 -16.11 4.71
CA LYS A 50 -10.36 -16.51 4.23
C LYS A 50 -9.35 -15.36 4.35
N ILE A 51 -9.68 -14.16 3.87
CA ILE A 51 -8.79 -13.00 3.93
C ILE A 51 -8.42 -12.67 5.38
N ALA A 52 -9.40 -12.58 6.28
CA ALA A 52 -9.14 -12.31 7.69
C ALA A 52 -8.25 -13.37 8.34
N GLY A 53 -8.48 -14.67 8.02
CA GLY A 53 -7.62 -15.76 8.48
C GLY A 53 -6.21 -15.71 7.92
N ASP A 54 -6.04 -15.35 6.64
CA ASP A 54 -4.72 -15.22 6.02
C ASP A 54 -3.93 -14.05 6.63
N LEU A 55 -4.57 -12.91 6.86
CA LEU A 55 -3.96 -11.75 7.53
C LEU A 55 -3.53 -12.07 8.96
N ALA A 56 -4.39 -12.76 9.72
CA ALA A 56 -4.08 -13.18 11.09
C ALA A 56 -2.89 -14.16 11.12
N ARG A 57 -2.83 -15.14 10.19
CA ARG A 57 -1.67 -16.03 10.06
C ARG A 57 -0.39 -15.30 9.69
N ALA A 58 -0.49 -14.20 8.96
CA ALA A 58 0.60 -13.31 8.64
C ALA A 58 1.04 -12.42 9.83
N GLY A 59 0.45 -12.59 11.01
CA GLY A 59 0.77 -11.81 12.21
C GLY A 59 0.16 -10.40 12.23
N ILE A 60 -0.75 -10.09 11.30
CA ILE A 60 -1.46 -8.80 11.26
C ILE A 60 -2.65 -8.88 12.21
N ASP A 61 -2.80 -7.90 13.10
CA ASP A 61 -3.95 -7.81 13.99
C ASP A 61 -5.22 -7.48 13.19
N THR A 62 -6.16 -8.40 13.18
CA THR A 62 -7.46 -8.30 12.50
C THR A 62 -8.61 -7.90 13.41
N SER A 63 -8.34 -7.47 14.63
CA SER A 63 -9.38 -7.07 15.61
C SER A 63 -10.24 -5.88 15.13
N LEU A 64 -9.74 -5.11 14.17
CA LEU A 64 -10.44 -3.97 13.56
C LEU A 64 -11.04 -4.31 12.18
N VAL A 65 -11.03 -5.57 11.79
CA VAL A 65 -11.73 -6.05 10.59
C VAL A 65 -13.18 -6.32 10.94
N SER A 66 -14.10 -5.59 10.32
CA SER A 66 -15.54 -5.81 10.47
C SER A 66 -16.10 -6.67 9.34
N PHE A 67 -17.27 -7.28 9.55
CA PHE A 67 -17.97 -8.06 8.54
C PHE A 67 -19.37 -7.49 8.31
N THR A 68 -19.87 -7.63 7.07
CA THR A 68 -21.21 -7.20 6.68
C THR A 68 -21.87 -8.23 5.75
N ASP A 69 -23.16 -8.40 5.89
CA ASP A 69 -24.02 -9.16 4.97
C ASP A 69 -24.61 -8.32 3.84
N LYS A 70 -24.36 -6.99 3.86
CA LYS A 70 -24.93 -6.04 2.89
C LYS A 70 -24.21 -6.05 1.53
N ALA A 71 -22.98 -6.54 1.48
CA ALA A 71 -22.21 -6.66 0.23
C ALA A 71 -21.13 -7.73 0.36
N ASN A 72 -20.75 -8.32 -0.76
CA ASN A 72 -19.72 -9.34 -0.82
C ASN A 72 -18.31 -8.74 -0.66
N THR A 73 -17.37 -9.59 -0.27
CA THR A 73 -15.94 -9.28 -0.28
C THR A 73 -15.49 -8.92 -1.69
N ALA A 74 -14.68 -7.87 -1.82
CA ALA A 74 -14.07 -7.47 -3.11
C ALA A 74 -13.18 -8.59 -3.66
N LEU A 75 -13.34 -8.89 -4.95
CA LEU A 75 -12.49 -9.83 -5.67
C LEU A 75 -11.83 -9.14 -6.86
N ALA A 76 -10.57 -9.50 -7.10
CA ALA A 76 -9.83 -9.13 -8.28
C ALA A 76 -9.30 -10.38 -8.97
N PHE A 77 -9.70 -10.60 -10.20
CA PHE A 77 -9.15 -11.68 -11.02
C PHE A 77 -8.02 -11.13 -11.88
N VAL A 78 -6.93 -11.86 -11.96
CA VAL A 78 -5.74 -11.47 -12.72
C VAL A 78 -5.42 -12.57 -13.71
N SER A 79 -5.35 -12.25 -15.00
CA SER A 79 -4.77 -13.09 -16.02
C SER A 79 -3.46 -12.49 -16.53
N LEU A 80 -2.58 -13.36 -17.00
CA LEU A 80 -1.32 -12.97 -17.64
C LEU A 80 -1.49 -13.19 -19.14
N GLU A 81 -1.31 -12.14 -19.93
CA GLU A 81 -1.29 -12.21 -21.38
C GLU A 81 0.01 -12.82 -21.93
N ASN A 82 0.05 -13.13 -23.21
CA ASN A 82 1.22 -13.75 -23.85
C ASN A 82 2.49 -12.89 -23.79
N ASP A 83 2.33 -11.58 -23.76
CA ASP A 83 3.39 -10.58 -23.67
C ASP A 83 3.85 -10.29 -22.22
N GLY A 84 3.24 -10.99 -21.23
CA GLY A 84 3.52 -10.81 -19.80
C GLY A 84 2.71 -9.69 -19.14
N ASN A 85 1.89 -8.96 -19.88
CA ASN A 85 0.96 -7.97 -19.36
C ASN A 85 -0.11 -8.62 -18.49
N ARG A 86 -0.65 -7.84 -17.55
CA ARG A 86 -1.69 -8.31 -16.60
C ARG A 86 -3.00 -7.63 -16.94
N THR A 87 -4.03 -8.44 -17.14
CA THR A 87 -5.40 -7.97 -17.22
C THR A 87 -6.10 -8.23 -15.90
N PHE A 88 -6.77 -7.19 -15.40
CA PHE A 88 -7.51 -7.23 -14.14
C PHE A 88 -9.01 -7.13 -14.42
N SER A 89 -9.79 -8.01 -13.75
CA SER A 89 -11.24 -7.90 -13.68
C SER A 89 -11.65 -7.76 -12.21
N PHE A 90 -12.26 -6.63 -11.85
CA PHE A 90 -12.66 -6.32 -10.49
C PHE A 90 -14.15 -6.55 -10.26
N TYR A 91 -14.47 -7.31 -9.21
CA TYR A 91 -15.82 -7.53 -8.72
C TYR A 91 -16.02 -6.72 -7.44
N ARG A 92 -16.39 -5.43 -7.62
CA ARG A 92 -16.43 -4.40 -6.58
C ARG A 92 -17.50 -3.36 -6.90
N LYS A 93 -18.82 -3.78 -6.97
CA LYS A 93 -19.92 -2.86 -7.36
C LYS A 93 -21.25 -3.16 -6.65
N PRO A 94 -21.46 -2.74 -5.37
CA PRO A 94 -20.46 -2.41 -4.36
C PRO A 94 -19.82 -3.66 -3.77
N SER A 95 -18.71 -3.48 -3.09
CA SER A 95 -18.12 -4.48 -2.20
C SER A 95 -18.16 -4.00 -0.75
N ALA A 96 -17.97 -4.93 0.18
CA ALA A 96 -18.10 -4.68 1.61
C ALA A 96 -17.23 -3.51 2.12
N ASP A 97 -15.99 -3.41 1.64
CA ASP A 97 -15.05 -2.36 2.00
C ASP A 97 -15.55 -0.95 1.62
N MET A 98 -16.29 -0.82 0.51
CA MET A 98 -16.87 0.47 0.09
C MET A 98 -17.94 0.97 1.06
N LEU A 99 -18.59 0.08 1.80
CA LEU A 99 -19.66 0.39 2.76
C LEU A 99 -19.16 0.74 4.17
N PHE A 100 -17.85 0.59 4.42
CA PHE A 100 -17.28 0.99 5.71
C PHE A 100 -17.38 2.50 5.87
N SER A 101 -18.05 2.95 6.94
CA SER A 101 -18.41 4.34 7.10
C SER A 101 -17.65 5.04 8.22
N ALA A 102 -17.69 6.37 8.22
CA ALA A 102 -17.06 7.19 9.24
C ALA A 102 -17.57 6.91 10.67
N GLU A 103 -18.85 6.48 10.83
CA GLU A 103 -19.44 6.15 12.13
C GLU A 103 -18.76 4.94 12.78
N GLN A 104 -18.20 4.04 11.99
CA GLN A 104 -17.51 2.84 12.48
C GLN A 104 -16.11 3.14 13.00
N VAL A 105 -15.49 4.26 12.58
CA VAL A 105 -14.14 4.64 13.00
C VAL A 105 -14.16 5.22 14.40
N LYS A 106 -13.30 4.66 15.27
CA LYS A 106 -13.21 5.05 16.68
C LYS A 106 -11.83 5.65 16.99
N GLU A 107 -11.82 6.66 17.86
CA GLU A 107 -10.60 7.39 18.22
C GLU A 107 -9.59 6.50 18.96
N GLU A 108 -10.08 5.61 19.84
CA GLU A 108 -9.24 4.69 20.63
C GLU A 108 -8.38 3.74 19.80
N TRP A 109 -8.68 3.54 18.51
CA TRP A 109 -7.88 2.68 17.64
C TRP A 109 -6.49 3.24 17.33
N PHE A 110 -6.29 4.52 17.57
CA PHE A 110 -5.08 5.25 17.19
C PHE A 110 -4.21 5.67 18.39
N GLU A 111 -4.55 5.30 19.62
CA GLU A 111 -3.84 5.75 20.82
C GLU A 111 -2.34 5.44 20.82
N ASP A 112 -1.96 4.25 20.32
CA ASP A 112 -0.57 3.81 20.23
C ASP A 112 -0.08 3.70 18.77
N ALA A 113 -0.80 4.31 17.83
CA ALA A 113 -0.47 4.21 16.42
C ALA A 113 0.80 5.00 16.09
N TYR A 114 1.79 4.31 15.54
CA TYR A 114 3.00 4.94 14.98
C TYR A 114 2.71 5.64 13.66
N ALA A 115 1.96 4.97 12.77
CA ALA A 115 1.57 5.50 11.47
C ALA A 115 0.21 4.95 11.03
N LEU A 116 -0.54 5.76 10.30
CA LEU A 116 -1.69 5.35 9.49
C LEU A 116 -1.30 5.38 8.02
N HIS A 117 -1.39 4.24 7.34
CA HIS A 117 -1.13 4.15 5.91
C HIS A 117 -2.41 3.84 5.12
N PHE A 118 -2.56 4.48 3.96
CA PHE A 118 -3.69 4.26 3.06
C PHE A 118 -3.32 4.54 1.60
N CYS A 119 -4.20 4.13 0.66
CA CYS A 119 -4.03 4.35 -0.77
C CYS A 119 -5.34 4.82 -1.44
N SER A 120 -5.28 5.22 -2.72
CA SER A 120 -6.43 5.80 -3.43
C SER A 120 -7.56 4.82 -3.77
N VAL A 121 -7.29 3.51 -3.72
CA VAL A 121 -8.29 2.46 -4.05
C VAL A 121 -9.58 2.59 -3.24
N SER A 122 -9.49 3.12 -2.03
CA SER A 122 -10.60 3.26 -1.08
C SER A 122 -11.16 4.68 -0.99
N LEU A 123 -10.74 5.60 -1.87
CA LEU A 123 -11.10 7.02 -1.82
C LEU A 123 -12.16 7.43 -2.85
N GLY A 124 -12.81 6.49 -3.52
CA GLY A 124 -13.90 6.76 -4.46
C GLY A 124 -15.12 7.39 -3.78
N ASP A 125 -16.12 7.76 -4.57
CA ASP A 125 -17.36 8.35 -4.06
C ASP A 125 -18.25 7.29 -3.38
N PHE A 126 -17.85 6.90 -2.17
CA PHE A 126 -18.54 5.95 -1.31
C PHE A 126 -18.11 6.15 0.16
N PRO A 127 -18.87 5.60 1.16
CA PRO A 127 -18.67 5.87 2.59
C PRO A 127 -17.25 5.75 3.11
N MET A 128 -16.44 4.84 2.56
CA MET A 128 -15.05 4.62 2.98
C MET A 128 -14.16 5.87 2.80
N LYS A 129 -14.48 6.78 1.86
CA LYS A 129 -13.75 8.04 1.70
C LYS A 129 -13.83 8.91 2.96
N ASP A 130 -15.03 9.04 3.54
CA ASP A 130 -15.22 9.83 4.76
C ASP A 130 -14.66 9.10 6.00
N ALA A 131 -14.70 7.75 6.00
CA ALA A 131 -14.02 6.97 7.03
C ALA A 131 -12.50 7.22 7.03
N HIS A 132 -11.86 7.35 5.85
CA HIS A 132 -10.44 7.75 5.77
C HIS A 132 -10.19 9.14 6.35
N LYS A 133 -11.03 10.14 6.01
CA LYS A 133 -10.88 11.50 6.56
C LYS A 133 -10.94 11.49 8.08
N LYS A 134 -11.88 10.74 8.65
CA LYS A 134 -12.03 10.62 10.10
C LYS A 134 -10.85 9.87 10.74
N ALA A 135 -10.40 8.77 10.13
CA ALA A 135 -9.24 8.01 10.59
C ALA A 135 -7.96 8.87 10.58
N ILE A 136 -7.73 9.65 9.52
CA ILE A 136 -6.61 10.59 9.41
C ILE A 136 -6.68 11.64 10.53
N ALA A 137 -7.86 12.19 10.81
CA ALA A 137 -8.03 13.19 11.86
C ALA A 137 -7.68 12.61 13.24
N TYR A 138 -8.20 11.43 13.59
CA TYR A 138 -7.91 10.78 14.86
C TYR A 138 -6.45 10.33 14.99
N ALA A 139 -5.89 9.71 13.93
CA ALA A 139 -4.50 9.29 13.93
C ALA A 139 -3.55 10.48 14.14
N ARG A 140 -3.79 11.61 13.45
CA ARG A 140 -3.03 12.85 13.62
C ARG A 140 -3.15 13.42 15.02
N GLN A 141 -4.36 13.43 15.58
CA GLN A 141 -4.60 13.91 16.96
C GLN A 141 -3.82 13.09 17.99
N LYS A 142 -3.59 11.80 17.72
CA LYS A 142 -2.77 10.90 18.56
C LYS A 142 -1.27 10.94 18.23
N GLY A 143 -0.83 11.80 17.31
CA GLY A 143 0.58 11.96 16.94
C GLY A 143 1.11 10.93 15.94
N ALA A 144 0.24 10.10 15.36
CA ALA A 144 0.65 9.14 14.34
C ALA A 144 1.03 9.83 13.02
N MET A 145 2.05 9.31 12.34
CA MET A 145 2.38 9.70 10.97
C MET A 145 1.28 9.31 10.00
N ILE A 146 0.95 10.18 9.06
CA ILE A 146 0.01 9.89 7.98
C ILE A 146 0.81 9.58 6.71
N SER A 147 0.72 8.35 6.22
CA SER A 147 1.41 7.88 5.03
C SER A 147 0.41 7.60 3.91
N PHE A 148 0.62 8.20 2.76
CA PHE A 148 -0.23 8.06 1.59
C PHE A 148 0.58 7.57 0.38
N ASP A 149 0.19 6.44 -0.18
CA ASP A 149 0.61 5.97 -1.50
C ASP A 149 -0.62 6.04 -2.43
N PRO A 150 -0.69 6.97 -3.39
CA PRO A 150 -1.80 7.03 -4.33
C PRO A 150 -2.08 5.68 -5.00
N ASN A 151 -1.06 4.96 -5.40
CA ASN A 151 -1.16 3.61 -5.94
C ASN A 151 -2.30 3.50 -6.96
N LEU A 152 -2.19 4.28 -8.03
CA LEU A 152 -3.26 4.51 -9.00
C LEU A 152 -3.77 3.21 -9.61
N ARG A 153 -5.08 3.06 -9.63
CA ARG A 153 -5.77 1.92 -10.25
C ARG A 153 -6.90 2.43 -11.13
N PHE A 154 -6.54 2.94 -12.31
CA PHE A 154 -7.49 3.51 -13.28
C PHE A 154 -8.74 2.67 -13.52
N PRO A 155 -8.66 1.32 -13.62
CA PRO A 155 -9.86 0.49 -13.85
C PRO A 155 -10.88 0.51 -12.69
N LEU A 156 -10.53 1.00 -11.51
CA LEU A 156 -11.44 1.13 -10.36
C LEU A 156 -12.18 2.47 -10.32
N TRP A 157 -11.84 3.38 -11.22
CA TRP A 157 -12.44 4.71 -11.28
C TRP A 157 -13.20 4.91 -12.56
N ASN A 158 -14.42 5.45 -12.45
CA ASN A 158 -15.25 5.75 -13.61
C ASN A 158 -14.76 6.98 -14.39
N ASP A 159 -14.05 7.89 -13.70
CA ASP A 159 -13.53 9.14 -14.25
C ASP A 159 -12.10 9.39 -13.76
N LYS A 160 -11.20 9.61 -14.71
CA LYS A 160 -9.79 9.95 -14.40
C LYS A 160 -9.66 11.30 -13.70
N LYS A 161 -10.53 12.26 -14.03
CA LYS A 161 -10.52 13.56 -13.36
C LYS A 161 -10.90 13.42 -11.89
N ALA A 162 -11.92 12.62 -11.57
CA ALA A 162 -12.31 12.35 -10.19
C ALA A 162 -11.18 11.66 -9.40
N LEU A 163 -10.45 10.74 -10.01
CA LEU A 163 -9.25 10.14 -9.39
C LEU A 163 -8.18 11.19 -9.11
N HIS A 164 -7.84 12.03 -10.11
CA HIS A 164 -6.84 13.08 -9.98
C HIS A 164 -7.22 14.06 -8.87
N ASP A 165 -8.44 14.58 -8.89
CA ASP A 165 -8.93 15.55 -7.92
C ASP A 165 -8.92 14.96 -6.50
N THR A 166 -9.34 13.69 -6.36
CA THR A 166 -9.32 13.00 -5.06
C THR A 166 -7.90 12.76 -4.55
N VAL A 167 -6.97 12.33 -5.38
CA VAL A 167 -5.57 12.16 -4.98
C VAL A 167 -5.00 13.50 -4.49
N ASN A 168 -5.24 14.57 -5.23
CA ASN A 168 -4.77 15.92 -4.85
C ASN A 168 -5.51 16.49 -3.64
N GLU A 169 -6.74 16.04 -3.33
CA GLU A 169 -7.44 16.35 -2.08
C GLU A 169 -6.74 15.72 -0.86
N PHE A 170 -6.22 14.47 -1.01
CA PHE A 170 -5.63 13.73 0.11
C PHE A 170 -4.13 13.94 0.31
N ILE A 171 -3.37 14.32 -0.73
CA ILE A 171 -1.92 14.63 -0.60
C ILE A 171 -1.65 15.61 0.55
N PRO A 172 -2.33 16.75 0.68
CA PRO A 172 -2.08 17.71 1.77
C PRO A 172 -2.39 17.17 3.17
N MET A 173 -3.13 16.07 3.26
CA MET A 173 -3.48 15.44 4.53
C MET A 173 -2.38 14.48 5.02
N ALA A 174 -1.44 14.09 4.18
CA ALA A 174 -0.36 13.18 4.52
C ALA A 174 0.88 13.91 5.04
N ASP A 175 1.68 13.21 5.87
CA ASP A 175 3.03 13.63 6.26
C ASP A 175 4.06 13.03 5.29
N ILE A 176 3.79 11.80 4.81
CA ILE A 176 4.61 11.05 3.84
C ILE A 176 3.75 10.77 2.61
N VAL A 177 4.25 11.16 1.44
CA VAL A 177 3.67 10.80 0.14
C VAL A 177 4.67 9.96 -0.64
N LYS A 178 4.25 8.76 -1.04
CA LYS A 178 5.05 7.91 -1.93
C LYS A 178 4.36 7.88 -3.29
N ILE A 179 5.11 8.18 -4.35
CA ILE A 179 4.64 8.08 -5.75
C ILE A 179 5.66 7.31 -6.58
N SER A 180 5.20 6.70 -7.68
CA SER A 180 6.07 6.09 -8.68
C SER A 180 6.32 7.05 -9.86
N ASP A 181 7.34 6.71 -10.66
CA ASP A 181 7.64 7.40 -11.92
C ASP A 181 6.46 7.35 -12.91
N GLU A 182 5.72 6.23 -12.94
CA GLU A 182 4.51 6.07 -13.75
C GLU A 182 3.36 6.98 -13.32
N GLU A 183 3.30 7.35 -12.04
CA GLU A 183 2.22 8.15 -11.45
C GLU A 183 2.48 9.65 -11.49
N LEU A 184 3.75 10.06 -11.53
CA LEU A 184 4.20 11.45 -11.39
C LEU A 184 3.45 12.40 -12.33
N GLY A 185 3.46 12.06 -13.63
CA GLY A 185 2.84 12.88 -14.67
C GLY A 185 1.33 13.05 -14.49
N PHE A 186 0.65 11.98 -14.09
CA PHE A 186 -0.79 12.04 -13.86
C PHE A 186 -1.15 12.89 -12.64
N ILE A 187 -0.42 12.76 -11.55
CA ILE A 187 -0.71 13.43 -10.28
C ILE A 187 -0.36 14.91 -10.35
N THR A 188 0.78 15.25 -10.95
CA THR A 188 1.36 16.61 -10.86
C THR A 188 1.33 17.39 -12.17
N GLY A 189 1.17 16.70 -13.30
CA GLY A 189 1.36 17.28 -14.64
C GLY A 189 2.81 17.54 -15.01
N GLU A 190 3.78 17.09 -14.19
CA GLU A 190 5.21 17.22 -14.43
C GLU A 190 5.84 15.87 -14.78
N ASN A 191 6.88 15.89 -15.60
CA ASN A 191 7.64 14.69 -15.97
C ASN A 191 8.98 14.58 -15.23
N ASP A 192 9.34 15.59 -14.49
CA ASP A 192 10.56 15.65 -13.65
C ASP A 192 10.19 15.80 -12.19
N ILE A 193 10.78 14.95 -11.33
CA ILE A 193 10.44 14.95 -9.90
C ILE A 193 10.77 16.29 -9.22
N LYS A 194 11.89 16.95 -9.60
CA LYS A 194 12.27 18.21 -8.98
C LYS A 194 11.30 19.33 -9.32
N ALA A 195 10.76 19.33 -10.56
CA ALA A 195 9.71 20.25 -10.96
C ALA A 195 8.37 19.95 -10.23
N ALA A 196 8.12 18.70 -9.89
CA ALA A 196 6.91 18.26 -9.20
C ALA A 196 6.92 18.52 -7.68
N LEU A 197 8.10 18.55 -7.03
CA LEU A 197 8.22 18.72 -5.58
C LEU A 197 7.40 19.90 -5.00
N PRO A 198 7.36 21.10 -5.60
CA PRO A 198 6.54 22.20 -5.08
C PRO A 198 5.03 21.90 -5.05
N LYS A 199 4.55 21.03 -5.96
CA LYS A 199 3.15 20.58 -6.01
C LYS A 199 2.86 19.47 -5.00
N LEU A 200 3.88 18.71 -4.60
CA LEU A 200 3.78 17.61 -3.64
C LEU A 200 3.96 18.08 -2.20
N PHE A 201 4.86 19.04 -1.94
CA PHE A 201 5.07 19.61 -0.61
C PHE A 201 3.96 20.62 -0.24
N THR A 202 2.72 20.13 -0.19
CA THR A 202 1.53 20.90 0.18
C THR A 202 0.96 20.42 1.50
N GLY A 203 0.27 21.31 2.22
CA GLY A 203 -0.36 20.98 3.51
C GLY A 203 0.65 20.45 4.53
N ASN A 204 0.46 19.22 4.96
CA ASN A 204 1.29 18.58 6.01
C ASN A 204 2.47 17.77 5.46
N VAL A 205 2.67 17.69 4.14
CA VAL A 205 3.71 16.84 3.55
C VAL A 205 5.10 17.30 3.96
N LYS A 206 5.85 16.39 4.59
CA LYS A 206 7.22 16.57 5.09
C LYS A 206 8.22 15.71 4.36
N LEU A 207 7.77 14.57 3.81
CA LEU A 207 8.59 13.60 3.11
C LEU A 207 7.89 13.13 1.83
N VAL A 208 8.60 13.23 0.71
CA VAL A 208 8.18 12.68 -0.58
C VAL A 208 9.13 11.55 -0.94
N ILE A 209 8.58 10.38 -1.24
CA ILE A 209 9.30 9.21 -1.73
C ILE A 209 8.92 9.04 -3.21
N TYR A 210 9.93 8.89 -4.07
CA TYR A 210 9.76 8.71 -5.50
C TYR A 210 10.46 7.43 -5.95
N THR A 211 9.68 6.43 -6.35
CA THR A 211 10.19 5.11 -6.74
C THR A 211 10.28 5.00 -8.27
N CYS A 212 11.42 4.49 -8.76
CA CYS A 212 11.74 4.31 -10.18
C CYS A 212 11.96 2.83 -10.53
N GLY A 213 11.12 1.95 -10.00
CA GLY A 213 11.17 0.52 -10.26
C GLY A 213 12.55 -0.10 -9.99
N SER A 214 13.13 -0.74 -11.01
CA SER A 214 14.46 -1.38 -10.90
C SER A 214 15.63 -0.42 -10.83
N GLU A 215 15.42 0.86 -11.04
CA GLU A 215 16.49 1.87 -10.98
C GLU A 215 16.78 2.31 -9.54
N GLY A 216 15.78 2.21 -8.66
CA GLY A 216 15.92 2.61 -7.27
C GLY A 216 14.85 3.59 -6.82
N ALA A 217 15.17 4.40 -5.81
CA ALA A 217 14.23 5.37 -5.29
C ALA A 217 14.93 6.62 -4.76
N TYR A 218 14.19 7.71 -4.76
CA TYR A 218 14.56 8.97 -4.14
C TYR A 218 13.69 9.23 -2.91
N ALA A 219 14.23 9.96 -1.95
CA ALA A 219 13.47 10.55 -0.87
C ALA A 219 13.86 12.01 -0.69
N PHE A 220 12.87 12.87 -0.46
CA PHE A 220 13.03 14.30 -0.34
C PHE A 220 12.32 14.81 0.91
N THR A 221 13.03 15.57 1.73
CA THR A 221 12.43 16.52 2.66
C THR A 221 12.63 17.94 2.09
N LYS A 222 12.18 18.97 2.79
CA LYS A 222 12.48 20.36 2.37
C LYS A 222 13.98 20.68 2.46
N ASN A 223 14.74 19.96 3.30
CA ASN A 223 16.13 20.28 3.66
C ASN A 223 17.12 19.21 3.22
N ALA A 224 16.67 18.01 2.88
CA ALA A 224 17.53 16.89 2.53
C ALA A 224 16.95 16.09 1.36
N GLN A 225 17.86 15.41 0.64
CA GLN A 225 17.49 14.49 -0.43
C GLN A 225 18.48 13.33 -0.48
N ALA A 226 18.03 12.17 -0.88
CA ALA A 226 18.86 11.01 -1.11
C ALA A 226 18.33 10.17 -2.28
N PHE A 227 19.22 9.36 -2.83
CA PHE A 227 18.92 8.32 -3.82
C PHE A 227 19.70 7.06 -3.44
N ALA A 228 19.06 5.90 -3.60
CA ALA A 228 19.77 4.63 -3.56
C ALA A 228 19.28 3.73 -4.71
N GLU A 229 20.22 3.09 -5.38
CA GLU A 229 19.94 2.14 -6.46
C GLU A 229 19.28 0.87 -5.92
N SER A 230 18.42 0.25 -6.74
CA SER A 230 17.89 -1.08 -6.48
C SER A 230 18.89 -2.16 -6.87
N GLU A 231 18.90 -3.25 -6.13
CA GLU A 231 19.66 -4.45 -6.54
C GLU A 231 19.06 -5.03 -7.82
N LYS A 232 19.92 -5.34 -8.80
CA LYS A 232 19.49 -6.01 -10.03
C LYS A 232 19.21 -7.49 -9.74
N VAL A 233 17.95 -7.84 -9.62
CA VAL A 233 17.49 -9.20 -9.35
C VAL A 233 16.61 -9.72 -10.51
N LYS A 234 16.59 -11.02 -10.70
CA LYS A 234 15.62 -11.64 -11.61
C LYS A 234 14.27 -11.74 -10.91
N ALA A 235 13.38 -10.80 -11.21
CA ALA A 235 12.04 -10.80 -10.63
C ALA A 235 11.21 -12.00 -11.13
N VAL A 236 10.52 -12.65 -10.19
CA VAL A 236 9.51 -13.69 -10.44
C VAL A 236 8.12 -13.07 -10.43
N ASP A 237 7.85 -12.19 -9.48
CA ASP A 237 6.57 -11.48 -9.36
C ASP A 237 6.79 -10.10 -8.71
N THR A 238 6.45 -9.02 -9.44
CA THR A 238 6.59 -7.64 -8.94
C THR A 238 5.34 -7.13 -8.22
N THR A 239 4.32 -8.00 -8.03
CA THR A 239 3.10 -7.62 -7.33
C THR A 239 3.40 -7.22 -5.89
N GLY A 240 2.97 -6.01 -5.50
CA GLY A 240 3.17 -5.50 -4.16
C GLY A 240 4.58 -4.99 -3.85
N ALA A 241 5.48 -4.87 -4.84
CA ALA A 241 6.82 -4.29 -4.61
C ALA A 241 6.74 -2.86 -4.07
N GLY A 242 5.87 -2.02 -4.64
CA GLY A 242 5.63 -0.66 -4.14
C GLY A 242 5.08 -0.65 -2.70
N ASP A 243 4.15 -1.57 -2.43
CA ASP A 243 3.57 -1.73 -1.09
C ASP A 243 4.65 -2.19 -0.09
N GLY A 244 5.49 -3.16 -0.50
CA GLY A 244 6.64 -3.64 0.27
C GLY A 244 7.64 -2.53 0.55
N PHE A 245 7.89 -1.67 -0.45
CA PHE A 245 8.77 -0.52 -0.29
C PHE A 245 8.28 0.41 0.82
N ILE A 246 7.04 0.89 0.75
CA ILE A 246 6.54 1.83 1.77
C ILE A 246 6.40 1.16 3.14
N GLY A 247 6.00 -0.12 3.23
CA GLY A 247 5.94 -0.85 4.48
C GLY A 247 7.29 -0.99 5.16
N SER A 248 8.34 -1.37 4.41
CA SER A 248 9.70 -1.46 4.91
C SER A 248 10.32 -0.09 5.21
N PHE A 249 9.96 0.95 4.44
CA PHE A 249 10.42 2.31 4.71
C PHE A 249 9.86 2.86 6.03
N LEU A 250 8.56 2.65 6.29
CA LEU A 250 7.94 3.00 7.58
C LEU A 250 8.61 2.24 8.74
N TYR A 251 8.97 0.97 8.54
CA TYR A 251 9.71 0.21 9.53
C TYR A 251 11.11 0.79 9.77
N ALA A 252 11.84 1.16 8.71
CA ALA A 252 13.15 1.80 8.84
C ALA A 252 13.07 3.13 9.61
N LEU A 253 12.07 3.97 9.33
CA LEU A 253 11.83 5.19 10.10
C LEU A 253 11.57 4.90 11.57
N LYS A 254 10.78 3.85 11.87
CA LYS A 254 10.51 3.43 13.25
C LYS A 254 11.78 3.00 13.97
N THR A 255 12.68 2.26 13.32
CA THR A 255 13.95 1.82 13.92
C THR A 255 14.90 2.98 14.18
N LEU A 256 14.77 4.08 13.45
CA LEU A 256 15.49 5.34 13.68
C LEU A 256 14.80 6.25 14.71
N ASN A 257 13.70 5.80 15.32
CA ASN A 257 12.87 6.58 16.25
C ASN A 257 12.34 7.90 15.66
N VAL A 258 12.11 7.93 14.35
CA VAL A 258 11.55 9.10 13.67
C VAL A 258 10.06 9.20 13.97
N THR A 259 9.60 10.38 14.35
CA THR A 259 8.18 10.71 14.60
C THR A 259 7.62 11.57 13.50
N ALA A 260 6.30 11.79 13.51
CA ALA A 260 5.66 12.73 12.57
C ALA A 260 6.28 14.14 12.64
N GLU A 261 6.74 14.57 13.81
CA GLU A 261 7.35 15.89 14.02
C GLU A 261 8.77 15.95 13.45
N SER A 262 9.59 14.92 13.70
CA SER A 262 10.99 14.87 13.30
C SER A 262 11.26 14.43 11.87
N LEU A 263 10.23 14.14 11.07
CA LEU A 263 10.38 13.78 9.65
C LEU A 263 11.17 14.82 8.84
N CYS A 264 11.00 16.11 9.13
CA CYS A 264 11.69 17.19 8.44
C CYS A 264 13.18 17.33 8.83
N ASP A 265 13.61 16.68 9.93
CA ASP A 265 14.96 16.74 10.46
C ASP A 265 15.87 15.61 9.92
N LEU A 266 15.31 14.70 9.12
CA LEU A 266 16.08 13.64 8.47
C LEU A 266 17.16 14.23 7.57
N ASP A 267 18.39 13.78 7.75
CA ASP A 267 19.51 14.11 6.89
C ASP A 267 19.64 13.18 5.67
N ASN A 268 20.55 13.52 4.76
CA ASN A 268 20.75 12.74 3.53
C ASN A 268 21.14 11.28 3.82
N ALA A 269 21.98 11.04 4.83
CA ALA A 269 22.47 9.70 5.17
C ALA A 269 21.34 8.82 5.76
N GLN A 270 20.48 9.40 6.59
CA GLN A 270 19.32 8.73 7.16
C GLN A 270 18.31 8.36 6.06
N LEU A 271 18.03 9.30 5.14
CA LEU A 271 17.16 9.05 3.99
C LEU A 271 17.72 7.92 3.10
N GLU A 272 19.01 7.97 2.77
CA GLU A 272 19.68 6.96 1.95
C GLU A 272 19.59 5.57 2.60
N ARG A 273 19.83 5.48 3.91
CA ARG A 273 19.69 4.21 4.66
C ARG A 273 18.29 3.65 4.60
N CYS A 274 17.25 4.48 4.73
CA CYS A 274 15.85 4.04 4.63
C CYS A 274 15.54 3.54 3.23
N ILE A 275 15.99 4.25 2.18
CA ILE A 275 15.77 3.84 0.78
C ILE A 275 16.50 2.52 0.50
N ALA A 276 17.80 2.43 0.84
CA ALA A 276 18.61 1.24 0.59
C ALA A 276 18.03 0.00 1.30
N PHE A 277 17.56 0.16 2.54
CA PHE A 277 16.87 -0.90 3.28
C PHE A 277 15.59 -1.36 2.54
N SER A 278 14.79 -0.41 2.05
CA SER A 278 13.55 -0.72 1.35
C SER A 278 13.79 -1.33 -0.03
N ASN A 279 14.80 -0.87 -0.76
CA ASN A 279 15.22 -1.47 -2.04
C ASN A 279 15.66 -2.93 -1.84
N LYS A 280 16.45 -3.22 -0.80
CA LYS A 280 16.88 -4.57 -0.47
C LYS A 280 15.68 -5.47 -0.13
N PHE A 281 14.75 -4.99 0.71
CA PHE A 281 13.53 -5.72 1.04
C PHE A 281 12.71 -6.06 -0.22
N CYS A 282 12.52 -5.08 -1.11
CA CYS A 282 11.81 -5.30 -2.37
C CYS A 282 12.55 -6.27 -3.29
N GLY A 283 13.88 -6.16 -3.39
CA GLY A 283 14.71 -7.08 -4.17
C GLY A 283 14.54 -8.54 -3.74
N GLU A 284 14.43 -8.80 -2.43
CA GLU A 284 14.11 -10.14 -1.92
C GLU A 284 12.65 -10.52 -2.20
N SER A 285 11.71 -9.60 -1.96
CA SER A 285 10.27 -9.87 -2.15
C SER A 285 9.92 -10.29 -3.58
N VAL A 286 10.48 -9.64 -4.59
CA VAL A 286 10.15 -9.92 -6.01
C VAL A 286 10.70 -11.24 -6.53
N LYS A 287 11.56 -11.93 -5.79
CA LYS A 287 12.04 -13.28 -6.11
C LYS A 287 10.99 -14.37 -5.85
N HIS A 288 9.90 -14.02 -5.16
CA HIS A 288 8.84 -14.94 -4.75
C HIS A 288 7.50 -14.60 -5.42
N GLN A 289 6.56 -15.55 -5.44
CA GLN A 289 5.22 -15.32 -6.00
C GLN A 289 4.27 -14.74 -4.95
N GLY A 290 3.57 -13.64 -5.28
CA GLY A 290 2.54 -13.01 -4.46
C GLY A 290 3.09 -11.88 -3.59
N ALA A 291 2.23 -10.93 -3.23
CA ALA A 291 2.60 -9.68 -2.59
C ALA A 291 2.94 -9.81 -1.08
N ILE A 292 2.28 -10.76 -0.37
CA ILE A 292 2.54 -11.06 1.05
C ILE A 292 3.37 -12.36 1.17
N CYS A 293 4.07 -12.77 0.11
CA CYS A 293 4.70 -14.10 0.00
C CYS A 293 5.80 -14.37 1.04
N LEU A 294 6.51 -13.34 1.49
CA LEU A 294 7.54 -13.50 2.54
C LEU A 294 6.94 -13.98 3.88
N LEU A 295 5.63 -13.79 4.09
CA LEU A 295 4.95 -14.25 5.30
C LEU A 295 4.62 -15.77 5.24
N TYR A 296 4.55 -16.33 4.02
CA TYR A 296 4.24 -17.76 3.84
C TYR A 296 5.49 -18.64 3.73
N THR A 297 6.68 -18.07 3.55
CA THR A 297 7.93 -18.84 3.44
C THR A 297 8.48 -19.30 4.78
N SER A 298 8.06 -18.70 5.90
CA SER A 298 8.41 -19.18 7.24
C SER A 298 7.72 -20.51 7.61
N ASP A 299 6.50 -20.74 7.09
CA ASP A 299 5.75 -21.98 7.36
C ASP A 299 6.22 -23.17 6.49
N ALA A 300 6.90 -22.88 5.36
CA ALA A 300 7.44 -23.94 4.48
C ALA A 300 8.73 -24.59 5.03
N ALA A 301 9.32 -24.05 6.09
CA ALA A 301 10.51 -24.60 6.71
C ALA A 301 10.20 -25.69 7.76
N ASP A 302 8.95 -25.77 8.24
CA ASP A 302 8.55 -26.78 9.24
C ASP A 302 7.89 -28.06 8.63
N ASP A 303 7.64 -28.08 7.31
CA ASP A 303 7.09 -29.24 6.60
C ASP A 303 8.17 -30.06 5.85
N THR A 304 9.32 -30.28 6.47
CA THR A 304 10.23 -31.35 6.01
C THR A 304 10.13 -32.56 6.95
N PRO A 305 9.82 -33.75 6.41
CA PRO A 305 9.67 -34.97 7.16
C PRO A 305 10.99 -35.46 7.80
#